data_3c28c905517ba1f621512044ea3a054b
#
_entry.id   3c28c905517ba1f621512044ea3a054b
#
_cell.length_a   1.000
_cell.length_b   1.000
_cell.length_c   1.000
_cell.angle_alpha   90.00
_cell.angle_beta   90.00
_cell.angle_gamma   90.00
#
_symmetry.space_group_name_H-M   'P 1'
#
loop_
_entity.id
_entity.type
_entity.pdbx_description
1 polymer ?
#
loop_
_entity_poly.entity_id
_entity_poly.type
_entity_poly.pdbx_seq_one_letter_code
_entity_poly.pdbx_strand_id
1 'polypeptide(L)'
;MKNIFTRGGIEIIAVFIGISGGLWSEKQLELNKTLESEHTALISIKKSLVSDSTSVYGIIKSIEKEQKNIDLFLQHISKDTILSVKKLNSIMWDILYFQYLVQDKSIYESQIKNAGKKIIQVDSVSAAISTVYDYI
;
A
#
# COMPACT_ATOMS: atom_id res chain seq x y z
N MET A 1 -53.34 -33.74 -29.03
CA MET A 1 -51.88 -33.57 -29.22
C MET A 1 -51.33 -32.12 -29.02
N LYS A 2 -52.18 -31.08 -29.05
CA LYS A 2 -51.73 -29.67 -28.90
C LYS A 2 -51.15 -29.30 -27.50
N ASN A 3 -51.50 -29.97 -26.42
CA ASN A 3 -51.15 -29.58 -25.06
C ASN A 3 -49.76 -30.05 -24.61
N ILE A 4 -49.11 -31.01 -25.29
CA ILE A 4 -47.80 -31.54 -24.92
C ILE A 4 -46.67 -30.56 -25.34
N PHE A 5 -46.81 -29.96 -26.52
CA PHE A 5 -45.85 -28.97 -27.03
C PHE A 5 -45.86 -27.64 -26.26
N THR A 6 -47.05 -27.21 -25.80
CA THR A 6 -47.17 -26.00 -24.97
C THR A 6 -46.60 -26.24 -23.57
N ARG A 7 -46.79 -27.39 -22.99
CA ARG A 7 -46.27 -27.71 -21.64
C ARG A 7 -44.74 -27.85 -21.63
N GLY A 8 -44.17 -28.58 -22.60
CA GLY A 8 -42.71 -28.69 -22.74
C GLY A 8 -42.02 -27.36 -23.06
N GLY A 9 -42.66 -26.48 -23.83
CA GLY A 9 -42.14 -25.14 -24.12
C GLY A 9 -42.05 -24.25 -22.87
N ILE A 10 -43.05 -24.29 -22.00
CA ILE A 10 -43.06 -23.52 -20.76
C ILE A 10 -41.96 -24.04 -19.79
N GLU A 11 -41.77 -25.35 -19.71
CA GLU A 11 -40.72 -25.94 -18.88
C GLU A 11 -39.31 -25.54 -19.34
N ILE A 12 -39.05 -25.51 -20.66
CA ILE A 12 -37.76 -25.05 -21.22
C ILE A 12 -37.52 -23.58 -20.92
N ILE A 13 -38.55 -22.73 -21.06
CA ILE A 13 -38.42 -21.29 -20.73
C ILE A 13 -38.17 -21.07 -19.24
N ALA A 14 -38.87 -21.81 -18.38
CA ALA A 14 -38.65 -21.70 -16.91
C ALA A 14 -37.23 -22.10 -16.51
N VAL A 15 -36.68 -23.17 -17.08
CA VAL A 15 -35.31 -23.62 -16.87
C VAL A 15 -34.32 -22.57 -17.37
N PHE A 16 -34.57 -22.02 -18.58
CA PHE A 16 -33.70 -20.98 -19.16
C PHE A 16 -33.66 -19.70 -18.31
N ILE A 17 -34.82 -19.24 -17.81
CA ILE A 17 -34.90 -18.08 -16.91
C ILE A 17 -34.20 -18.37 -15.60
N GLY A 18 -34.36 -19.57 -15.02
CA GLY A 18 -33.71 -19.98 -13.82
C GLY A 18 -32.18 -19.97 -13.92
N ILE A 19 -31.66 -20.57 -15.00
CA ILE A 19 -30.19 -20.61 -15.24
C ILE A 19 -29.67 -19.20 -15.52
N SER A 20 -30.34 -18.43 -16.38
CA SER A 20 -29.90 -17.07 -16.73
C SER A 20 -29.94 -16.12 -15.53
N GLY A 21 -31.00 -16.23 -14.71
CA GLY A 21 -31.12 -15.46 -13.45
C GLY A 21 -30.06 -15.84 -12.42
N GLY A 22 -29.73 -17.12 -12.30
CA GLY A 22 -28.67 -17.62 -11.43
C GLY A 22 -27.31 -17.08 -11.84
N LEU A 23 -26.95 -17.21 -13.13
CA LEU A 23 -25.68 -16.70 -13.66
C LEU A 23 -25.57 -15.17 -13.54
N TRP A 24 -26.66 -14.45 -13.75
CA TRP A 24 -26.68 -13.00 -13.59
C TRP A 24 -26.47 -12.59 -12.13
N SER A 25 -27.15 -13.27 -11.20
CA SER A 25 -26.98 -13.03 -9.75
C SER A 25 -25.56 -13.33 -9.27
N GLU A 26 -24.97 -14.43 -9.73
CA GLU A 26 -23.58 -14.80 -9.41
C GLU A 26 -22.59 -13.75 -9.92
N LYS A 27 -22.77 -13.28 -11.17
CA LYS A 27 -21.93 -12.23 -11.73
C LYS A 27 -22.03 -10.92 -10.97
N GLN A 28 -23.23 -10.52 -10.51
CA GLN A 28 -23.41 -9.33 -9.68
C GLN A 28 -22.73 -9.49 -8.33
N LEU A 29 -22.83 -10.66 -7.70
CA LEU A 29 -22.16 -10.92 -6.44
C LEU A 29 -20.62 -10.87 -6.58
N GLU A 30 -20.09 -11.43 -7.69
CA GLU A 30 -18.64 -11.38 -7.97
C GLU A 30 -18.16 -9.95 -8.21
N LEU A 31 -18.90 -9.13 -8.95
CA LEU A 31 -18.60 -7.72 -9.17
C LEU A 31 -18.57 -6.95 -7.85
N ASN A 32 -19.56 -7.12 -6.98
CA ASN A 32 -19.62 -6.45 -5.70
C ASN A 32 -18.44 -6.85 -4.80
N LYS A 33 -18.08 -8.13 -4.73
CA LYS A 33 -16.91 -8.61 -4.00
C LYS A 33 -15.61 -8.03 -4.54
N THR A 34 -15.49 -7.90 -5.85
CA THR A 34 -14.31 -7.32 -6.50
C THR A 34 -14.17 -5.84 -6.14
N LEU A 35 -15.25 -5.07 -6.20
CA LEU A 35 -15.26 -3.64 -5.83
C LEU A 35 -14.94 -3.45 -4.35
N GLU A 36 -15.49 -4.27 -3.46
CA GLU A 36 -15.20 -4.22 -2.03
C GLU A 36 -13.73 -4.54 -1.74
N SER A 37 -13.18 -5.54 -2.43
CA SER A 37 -11.77 -5.91 -2.34
C SER A 37 -10.85 -4.78 -2.83
N GLU A 38 -11.17 -4.16 -3.97
CA GLU A 38 -10.45 -3.01 -4.50
C GLU A 38 -10.47 -1.82 -3.51
N HIS A 39 -11.63 -1.48 -3.00
CA HIS A 39 -11.80 -0.39 -2.04
C HIS A 39 -10.98 -0.64 -0.76
N THR A 40 -11.01 -1.86 -0.23
CA THR A 40 -10.25 -2.24 0.96
C THR A 40 -8.74 -2.16 0.70
N ALA A 41 -8.28 -2.62 -0.46
CA ALA A 41 -6.88 -2.54 -0.86
C ALA A 41 -6.41 -1.08 -0.98
N LEU A 42 -7.20 -0.22 -1.61
CA LEU A 42 -6.88 1.21 -1.77
C LEU A 42 -6.83 1.95 -0.42
N ILE A 43 -7.74 1.66 0.50
CA ILE A 43 -7.70 2.23 1.86
C ILE A 43 -6.43 1.78 2.59
N SER A 44 -6.08 0.51 2.50
CA SER A 44 -4.89 -0.04 3.16
C SER A 44 -3.61 0.59 2.62
N ILE A 45 -3.50 0.75 1.29
CA ILE A 45 -2.37 1.42 0.64
C ILE A 45 -2.29 2.89 1.04
N LYS A 46 -3.42 3.60 1.03
CA LYS A 46 -3.47 5.00 1.49
C LYS A 46 -2.95 5.13 2.92
N LYS A 47 -3.35 4.23 3.81
CA LYS A 47 -2.88 4.22 5.20
C LYS A 47 -1.38 3.96 5.30
N SER A 48 -0.85 3.02 4.51
CA SER A 48 0.59 2.75 4.44
C SER A 48 1.36 3.97 3.94
N LEU A 49 0.93 4.60 2.85
CA LEU A 49 1.58 5.79 2.30
C LEU A 49 1.59 6.97 3.28
N VAL A 50 0.53 7.16 4.06
CA VAL A 50 0.48 8.20 5.11
C VAL A 50 1.48 7.88 6.22
N SER A 51 1.59 6.62 6.63
CA SER A 51 2.58 6.16 7.60
C SER A 51 4.01 6.38 7.11
N ASP A 52 4.29 5.98 5.87
CA ASP A 52 5.60 6.13 5.24
C ASP A 52 5.98 7.62 5.10
N SER A 53 5.03 8.46 4.69
CA SER A 53 5.24 9.93 4.63
C SER A 53 5.60 10.51 5.99
N THR A 54 4.96 10.05 7.07
CA THR A 54 5.27 10.47 8.43
C THR A 54 6.67 10.02 8.85
N SER A 55 7.05 8.80 8.49
CA SER A 55 8.38 8.23 8.76
C SER A 55 9.47 9.00 8.02
N VAL A 56 9.27 9.30 6.73
CA VAL A 56 10.18 10.13 5.92
C VAL A 56 10.38 11.51 6.56
N TYR A 57 9.30 12.15 7.00
CA TYR A 57 9.40 13.45 7.69
C TYR A 57 10.22 13.36 8.99
N GLY A 58 10.04 12.29 9.76
CA GLY A 58 10.85 12.02 10.95
C GLY A 58 12.34 11.88 10.63
N ILE A 59 12.64 11.12 9.56
CA ILE A 59 14.03 10.92 9.09
C ILE A 59 14.66 12.24 8.63
N ILE A 60 13.94 13.06 7.87
CA ILE A 60 14.44 14.38 7.43
C ILE A 60 14.83 15.22 8.64
N LYS A 61 13.98 15.29 9.68
CA LYS A 61 14.32 15.99 10.92
C LYS A 61 15.53 15.42 11.64
N SER A 62 15.69 14.09 11.63
CA SER A 62 16.88 13.43 12.21
C SER A 62 18.14 13.83 11.45
N ILE A 63 18.12 13.80 10.13
CA ILE A 63 19.25 14.21 9.26
C ILE A 63 19.64 15.66 9.52
N GLU A 64 18.65 16.57 9.62
CA GLU A 64 18.94 17.98 9.94
C GLU A 64 19.61 18.16 11.31
N LYS A 65 19.21 17.34 12.30
CA LYS A 65 19.85 17.33 13.63
C LYS A 65 21.27 16.78 13.56
N GLU A 66 21.45 15.69 12.83
CA GLU A 66 22.76 15.05 12.65
C GLU A 66 23.73 15.99 11.92
N GLN A 67 23.29 16.68 10.89
CA GLN A 67 24.10 17.68 10.19
C GLN A 67 24.58 18.77 11.15
N LYS A 68 23.70 19.31 11.99
CA LYS A 68 24.11 20.30 13.02
C LYS A 68 25.10 19.71 14.03
N ASN A 69 24.94 18.47 14.41
CA ASN A 69 25.86 17.79 15.31
C ASN A 69 27.24 17.55 14.66
N ILE A 70 27.27 17.20 13.38
CA ILE A 70 28.53 17.08 12.61
C ILE A 70 29.23 18.44 12.53
N ASP A 71 28.51 19.52 12.23
CA ASP A 71 29.07 20.86 12.18
C ASP A 71 29.69 21.28 13.53
N LEU A 72 28.99 21.04 14.64
CA LEU A 72 29.51 21.28 15.99
C LEU A 72 30.75 20.44 16.32
N PHE A 73 30.77 19.19 15.85
CA PHE A 73 31.94 18.31 16.05
C PHE A 73 33.15 18.81 15.25
N LEU A 74 32.94 19.22 13.99
CA LEU A 74 34.00 19.79 13.15
C LEU A 74 34.56 21.11 13.77
N GLN A 75 33.69 22.00 14.27
CA GLN A 75 34.11 23.21 14.97
C GLN A 75 34.93 22.91 16.23
N HIS A 76 34.59 21.83 16.95
CA HIS A 76 35.37 21.40 18.10
C HIS A 76 36.78 20.92 17.71
N ILE A 77 36.88 20.15 16.62
CA ILE A 77 38.18 19.66 16.10
C ILE A 77 39.05 20.82 15.61
N SER A 78 38.48 21.82 14.95
CA SER A 78 39.20 23.02 14.50
C SER A 78 39.57 23.98 15.63
N LYS A 79 39.18 23.66 16.87
CA LYS A 79 39.37 24.46 18.08
C LYS A 79 38.60 25.79 18.13
N ASP A 80 37.64 25.97 17.23
CA ASP A 80 36.77 27.15 17.21
C ASP A 80 35.73 27.14 18.34
N THR A 81 35.44 25.92 18.87
CA THR A 81 34.50 25.73 19.97
C THR A 81 34.97 24.63 20.91
N ILE A 82 34.90 24.86 22.22
CA ILE A 82 35.24 23.86 23.24
C ILE A 82 33.96 23.22 23.74
N LEU A 83 33.78 21.93 23.48
CA LEU A 83 32.64 21.13 23.96
C LEU A 83 33.02 20.33 25.20
N SER A 84 32.08 20.17 26.14
CA SER A 84 32.28 19.27 27.28
C SER A 84 32.29 17.81 26.81
N VAL A 85 33.00 16.92 27.52
CA VAL A 85 33.05 15.48 27.21
C VAL A 85 31.66 14.85 27.13
N LYS A 86 30.73 15.26 28.01
CA LYS A 86 29.36 14.80 28.00
C LYS A 86 28.61 15.18 26.69
N LYS A 87 28.82 16.42 26.22
CA LYS A 87 28.24 16.91 24.98
C LYS A 87 28.84 16.22 23.77
N LEU A 88 30.15 16.01 23.76
CA LEU A 88 30.86 15.31 22.71
C LEU A 88 30.35 13.85 22.56
N ASN A 89 30.24 13.13 23.66
CA ASN A 89 29.67 11.79 23.69
C ASN A 89 28.24 11.76 23.13
N SER A 90 27.39 12.71 23.53
CA SER A 90 26.03 12.79 23.01
C SER A 90 25.99 12.97 21.47
N ILE A 91 26.86 13.86 20.96
CA ILE A 91 26.97 14.11 19.50
C ILE A 91 27.48 12.87 18.79
N MET A 92 28.49 12.18 19.31
CA MET A 92 29.01 10.95 18.71
C MET A 92 27.95 9.85 18.66
N TRP A 93 27.14 9.66 19.70
CA TRP A 93 26.05 8.71 19.69
C TRP A 93 24.97 9.09 18.66
N ASP A 94 24.56 10.35 18.58
CA ASP A 94 23.60 10.82 17.59
C ASP A 94 24.10 10.57 16.14
N ILE A 95 25.38 10.74 15.85
CA ILE A 95 25.99 10.49 14.53
C ILE A 95 26.09 8.98 14.23
N LEU A 96 26.38 8.15 15.22
CA LEU A 96 26.55 6.70 15.04
C LEU A 96 25.22 5.97 14.91
N TYR A 97 24.13 6.48 15.48
CA TYR A 97 22.79 5.90 15.37
C TYR A 97 22.04 6.47 14.18
N PHE A 98 22.39 6.02 12.99
CA PHE A 98 21.73 6.41 11.76
C PHE A 98 20.33 5.74 11.66
N GLN A 99 19.27 6.56 11.49
CA GLN A 99 17.94 6.08 11.18
C GLN A 99 17.81 5.85 9.68
N TYR A 100 17.37 4.66 9.29
CA TYR A 100 17.07 4.35 7.89
C TYR A 100 15.57 4.09 7.70
N LEU A 101 15.10 4.41 6.51
CA LEU A 101 13.72 4.14 6.13
C LEU A 101 13.54 2.64 5.89
N VAL A 102 12.62 2.03 6.64
CA VAL A 102 12.11 0.69 6.34
C VAL A 102 10.70 0.87 5.80
N GLN A 103 10.55 0.71 4.49
CA GLN A 103 9.24 0.74 3.87
C GLN A 103 8.52 -0.59 4.12
N ASP A 104 7.28 -0.53 4.60
CA ASP A 104 6.45 -1.71 4.76
C ASP A 104 5.77 -2.07 3.43
N LYS A 105 6.37 -3.02 2.72
CA LYS A 105 5.86 -3.55 1.44
C LYS A 105 4.82 -4.66 1.62
N SER A 106 4.52 -5.08 2.84
CA SER A 106 3.67 -6.25 3.11
C SER A 106 2.27 -6.14 2.52
N ILE A 107 1.65 -4.97 2.60
CA ILE A 107 0.32 -4.71 2.03
C ILE A 107 0.38 -4.74 0.50
N TYR A 108 1.37 -4.10 -0.11
CA TYR A 108 1.57 -4.11 -1.55
C TYR A 108 1.80 -5.53 -2.08
N GLU A 109 2.72 -6.26 -1.47
CA GLU A 109 3.06 -7.62 -1.89
C GLU A 109 1.89 -8.59 -1.72
N SER A 110 1.21 -8.55 -0.58
CA SER A 110 0.13 -9.48 -0.29
C SER A 110 -1.15 -9.21 -1.09
N GLN A 111 -1.51 -7.94 -1.26
CA GLN A 111 -2.81 -7.57 -1.83
C GLN A 111 -2.75 -7.19 -3.31
N ILE A 112 -1.59 -6.82 -3.85
CA ILE A 112 -1.48 -6.34 -5.21
C ILE A 112 -0.57 -7.25 -6.04
N LYS A 113 0.68 -7.44 -5.62
CA LYS A 113 1.67 -8.18 -6.40
C LYS A 113 1.37 -9.68 -6.46
N ASN A 114 0.99 -10.29 -5.33
CA ASN A 114 0.84 -11.74 -5.19
C ASN A 114 -0.63 -12.22 -5.20
N ALA A 115 -1.60 -11.33 -5.35
CA ALA A 115 -3.02 -11.68 -5.25
C ALA A 115 -3.56 -12.58 -6.39
N GLY A 116 -2.77 -12.85 -7.43
CA GLY A 116 -3.16 -13.71 -8.56
C GLY A 116 -4.36 -13.22 -9.40
N LYS A 117 -5.11 -12.26 -8.89
CA LYS A 117 -6.19 -11.52 -9.56
C LYS A 117 -5.84 -10.04 -9.55
N LYS A 118 -6.14 -9.34 -10.64
CA LYS A 118 -6.05 -7.88 -10.68
C LYS A 118 -7.07 -7.27 -9.72
N ILE A 119 -6.63 -6.87 -8.53
CA ILE A 119 -7.49 -6.27 -7.52
C ILE A 119 -7.86 -4.84 -7.92
N ILE A 120 -6.88 -4.05 -8.36
CA ILE A 120 -7.11 -2.66 -8.79
C ILE A 120 -7.44 -2.67 -10.28
N GLN A 121 -8.68 -2.26 -10.62
CA GLN A 121 -9.20 -2.32 -12.00
C GLN A 121 -8.64 -1.19 -12.87
N VAL A 122 -8.29 -0.04 -12.28
CA VAL A 122 -7.78 1.13 -13.00
C VAL A 122 -6.28 0.99 -13.22
N ASP A 123 -5.87 0.77 -14.47
CA ASP A 123 -4.47 0.51 -14.85
C ASP A 123 -3.51 1.63 -14.43
N SER A 124 -3.91 2.90 -14.59
CA SER A 124 -3.07 4.04 -14.20
C SER A 124 -2.82 4.09 -12.69
N VAL A 125 -3.81 3.72 -11.87
CA VAL A 125 -3.66 3.67 -10.42
C VAL A 125 -2.76 2.50 -10.02
N SER A 126 -2.96 1.33 -10.63
CA SER A 126 -2.10 0.17 -10.40
C SER A 126 -0.63 0.46 -10.77
N ALA A 127 -0.39 1.08 -11.92
CA ALA A 127 0.94 1.46 -12.36
C ALA A 127 1.60 2.50 -11.42
N ALA A 128 0.86 3.51 -10.97
CA ALA A 128 1.36 4.50 -10.03
C ALA A 128 1.79 3.87 -8.70
N ILE A 129 0.99 2.95 -8.16
CA ILE A 129 1.31 2.22 -6.92
C ILE A 129 2.56 1.37 -7.13
N SER A 130 2.66 0.60 -8.22
CA SER A 130 3.85 -0.21 -8.53
C SER A 130 5.09 0.65 -8.62
N THR A 131 5.00 1.83 -9.24
CA THR A 131 6.13 2.76 -9.32
C THR A 131 6.65 3.15 -7.94
N VAL A 132 5.76 3.45 -6.98
CA VAL A 132 6.17 3.81 -5.61
C VAL A 132 6.85 2.65 -4.87
N TYR A 133 6.35 1.42 -5.05
CA TYR A 133 6.84 0.28 -4.26
C TYR A 133 7.96 -0.53 -4.92
N ASP A 134 8.11 -0.51 -6.23
CA ASP A 134 9.13 -1.26 -6.95
C ASP A 134 10.44 -0.47 -7.15
N TYR A 135 10.42 0.88 -7.07
CA TYR A 135 11.59 1.74 -7.26
C TYR A 135 12.35 2.11 -5.97
N ILE A 136 11.84 1.73 -4.80
CA ILE A 136 12.49 1.92 -3.50
C ILE A 136 12.90 0.55 -2.95
#